data_829236894ede89cd7a68b4a694f9ed8d
#
_entry.id   829236894ede89cd7a68b4a694f9ed8d
#
_cell.length_a   1.000
_cell.length_b   1.000
_cell.length_c   1.000
_cell.angle_alpha   90.00
_cell.angle_beta   90.00
_cell.angle_gamma   90.00
#
_symmetry.space_group_name_H-M   'P 1'
#
loop_
_entity.id
_entity.type
_entity.pdbx_description
1 polymer ?
#
loop_
_entity_poly.entity_id
_entity_poly.type
_entity_poly.pdbx_seq_one_letter_code
_entity_poly.pdbx_strand_id
1 'polypeptide(L)'
;MALIVVLWMLAALSLFAASLGTLVRDQAQQAQVQRNLVQGQAIGEAAMYLALEKIQQENRRPVAETLAIAFAHHTVQIHFQPWAGLVNINQAPVPTWKALLQGAAGLSAQQAGALAQTIVSTREQMRQEQARAFSQPWEAVQDILQVPGLGYGTYIQLQPYLVASEKNTRTVGQNAAPPELLRWLQAQAPEQIHASVDNDGLYTLEASVSFPDGMVRVKRHLAWQKHPATGLPWVLLASTAAWHPQ
;
A
#
# COMPACT_ATOMS: atom_id res chain seq x y z
N MET A 1 -41.50 20.18 -48.35
CA MET A 1 -40.46 20.90 -47.55
C MET A 1 -40.67 20.78 -46.06
N ALA A 2 -41.88 21.06 -45.51
CA ALA A 2 -42.14 20.99 -44.05
C ALA A 2 -41.86 19.63 -43.42
N LEU A 3 -42.13 18.51 -44.09
CA LEU A 3 -41.97 17.15 -43.54
C LEU A 3 -40.49 16.82 -43.30
N ILE A 4 -39.59 17.29 -44.14
CA ILE A 4 -38.13 17.09 -43.97
C ILE A 4 -37.60 17.83 -42.71
N VAL A 5 -38.08 19.04 -42.50
CA VAL A 5 -37.72 19.88 -41.30
C VAL A 5 -38.18 19.20 -40.02
N VAL A 6 -39.41 18.65 -40.00
CA VAL A 6 -39.94 17.92 -38.84
C VAL A 6 -39.12 16.65 -38.56
N LEU A 7 -38.75 15.94 -39.61
CA LEU A 7 -37.92 14.73 -39.48
C LEU A 7 -36.53 15.04 -38.88
N TRP A 8 -35.90 16.12 -39.35
CA TRP A 8 -34.63 16.60 -38.80
C TRP A 8 -34.76 17.07 -37.33
N MET A 9 -35.84 17.75 -36.98
CA MET A 9 -36.10 18.13 -35.60
C MET A 9 -36.29 16.93 -34.68
N LEU A 10 -37.04 15.90 -35.13
CA LEU A 10 -37.19 14.65 -34.37
C LEU A 10 -35.87 13.91 -34.21
N ALA A 11 -35.06 13.86 -35.25
CA ALA A 11 -33.73 13.22 -35.19
C ALA A 11 -32.81 13.98 -34.22
N ALA A 12 -32.78 15.29 -34.26
CA ALA A 12 -31.99 16.12 -33.34
C ALA A 12 -32.43 15.95 -31.86
N LEU A 13 -33.75 15.95 -31.62
CA LEU A 13 -34.31 15.71 -30.29
C LEU A 13 -33.99 14.30 -29.75
N SER A 14 -34.03 13.27 -30.62
CA SER A 14 -33.70 11.91 -30.26
C SER A 14 -32.22 11.76 -29.88
N LEU A 15 -31.31 12.39 -30.64
CA LEU A 15 -29.88 12.45 -30.33
C LEU A 15 -29.60 13.17 -29.01
N PHE A 16 -30.31 14.29 -28.78
CA PHE A 16 -30.20 15.05 -27.53
C PHE A 16 -30.70 14.25 -26.32
N ALA A 17 -31.85 13.58 -26.45
CA ALA A 17 -32.37 12.69 -25.40
C ALA A 17 -31.44 11.51 -25.09
N ALA A 18 -30.85 10.91 -26.13
CA ALA A 18 -29.87 9.84 -25.96
C ALA A 18 -28.61 10.30 -25.23
N SER A 19 -28.08 11.50 -25.55
CA SER A 19 -26.90 12.06 -24.90
C SER A 19 -27.15 12.41 -23.40
N LEU A 20 -28.34 12.88 -23.05
CA LEU A 20 -28.73 13.11 -21.67
C LEU A 20 -28.82 11.80 -20.87
N GLY A 21 -29.31 10.72 -21.50
CA GLY A 21 -29.42 9.41 -20.85
C GLY A 21 -28.06 8.82 -20.46
N THR A 22 -27.03 9.00 -21.29
CA THR A 22 -25.65 8.56 -20.97
C THR A 22 -25.06 9.39 -19.84
N LEU A 23 -25.20 10.72 -19.89
CA LEU A 23 -24.73 11.63 -18.85
C LEU A 23 -25.30 11.29 -17.46
N VAL A 24 -26.60 11.04 -17.39
CA VAL A 24 -27.26 10.67 -16.11
C VAL A 24 -26.76 9.32 -15.58
N ARG A 25 -26.54 8.35 -16.46
CA ARG A 25 -25.97 7.04 -16.07
C ARG A 25 -24.56 7.18 -15.53
N ASP A 26 -23.71 7.94 -16.22
CA ASP A 26 -22.31 8.14 -15.79
C ASP A 26 -22.25 8.87 -14.45
N GLN A 27 -23.09 9.87 -14.24
CA GLN A 27 -23.20 10.57 -12.96
C GLN A 27 -23.69 9.64 -11.84
N ALA A 28 -24.69 8.80 -12.11
CA ALA A 28 -25.21 7.84 -11.14
C ALA A 28 -24.14 6.80 -10.76
N GLN A 29 -23.37 6.33 -11.74
CA GLN A 29 -22.27 5.38 -11.50
C GLN A 29 -21.16 6.04 -10.68
N GLN A 30 -20.74 7.26 -11.00
CA GLN A 30 -19.76 8.00 -10.21
C GLN A 30 -20.24 8.24 -8.77
N ALA A 31 -21.51 8.62 -8.59
CA ALA A 31 -22.09 8.79 -7.26
C ALA A 31 -22.10 7.49 -6.46
N GLN A 32 -22.37 6.35 -7.12
CA GLN A 32 -22.33 5.03 -6.48
C GLN A 32 -20.91 4.66 -6.05
N VAL A 33 -19.89 4.89 -6.90
CA VAL A 33 -18.48 4.64 -6.56
C VAL A 33 -18.06 5.50 -5.36
N GLN A 34 -18.42 6.79 -5.35
CA GLN A 34 -18.12 7.67 -4.22
C GLN A 34 -18.80 7.22 -2.93
N ARG A 35 -20.06 6.82 -3.01
CA ARG A 35 -20.79 6.26 -1.87
C ARG A 35 -20.14 5.00 -1.35
N ASN A 36 -19.80 4.06 -2.23
CA ASN A 36 -19.13 2.81 -1.86
C ASN A 36 -17.77 3.08 -1.23
N LEU A 37 -17.00 4.07 -1.75
CA LEU A 37 -15.71 4.46 -1.20
C LEU A 37 -15.84 4.96 0.25
N VAL A 38 -16.75 5.91 0.51
CA VAL A 38 -16.97 6.47 1.85
C VAL A 38 -17.50 5.40 2.81
N GLN A 39 -18.47 4.60 2.37
CA GLN A 39 -19.02 3.52 3.17
C GLN A 39 -17.99 2.43 3.46
N GLY A 40 -17.22 2.02 2.44
CA GLY A 40 -16.16 1.02 2.57
C GLY A 40 -15.03 1.50 3.47
N GLN A 41 -14.67 2.78 3.41
CA GLN A 41 -13.71 3.37 4.33
C GLN A 41 -14.21 3.29 5.78
N ALA A 42 -15.43 3.70 6.06
CA ALA A 42 -15.99 3.65 7.41
C ALA A 42 -16.08 2.21 7.95
N ILE A 43 -16.55 1.27 7.13
CA ILE A 43 -16.61 -0.16 7.48
C ILE A 43 -15.22 -0.73 7.72
N GLY A 44 -14.26 -0.45 6.83
CA GLY A 44 -12.89 -0.92 6.95
C GLY A 44 -12.21 -0.40 8.21
N GLU A 45 -12.35 0.89 8.51
CA GLU A 45 -11.81 1.48 9.74
C GLU A 45 -12.43 0.86 11.00
N ALA A 46 -13.74 0.73 11.06
CA ALA A 46 -14.41 0.09 12.21
C ALA A 46 -13.95 -1.36 12.41
N ALA A 47 -13.84 -2.12 11.32
CA ALA A 47 -13.34 -3.49 11.39
C ALA A 47 -11.88 -3.58 11.85
N MET A 48 -11.02 -2.61 11.47
CA MET A 48 -9.64 -2.53 11.98
C MET A 48 -9.61 -2.34 13.50
N TYR A 49 -10.45 -1.46 14.06
CA TYR A 49 -10.52 -1.28 15.51
C TYR A 49 -10.96 -2.56 16.21
N LEU A 50 -11.95 -3.28 15.67
CA LEU A 50 -12.39 -4.56 16.23
C LEU A 50 -11.29 -5.63 16.16
N ALA A 51 -10.51 -5.66 15.08
CA ALA A 51 -9.37 -6.56 14.96
C ALA A 51 -8.27 -6.25 15.99
N LEU A 52 -7.96 -4.97 16.20
CA LEU A 52 -6.99 -4.52 17.20
C LEU A 52 -7.46 -4.84 18.63
N GLU A 53 -8.72 -4.62 18.94
CA GLU A 53 -9.32 -4.99 20.22
C GLU A 53 -9.22 -6.51 20.46
N LYS A 54 -9.54 -7.32 19.46
CA LYS A 54 -9.39 -8.78 19.55
C LYS A 54 -7.97 -9.21 19.87
N ILE A 55 -6.97 -8.65 19.17
CA ILE A 55 -5.55 -8.93 19.43
C ILE A 55 -5.15 -8.51 20.84
N GLN A 56 -5.67 -7.37 21.33
CA GLN A 56 -5.43 -6.90 22.70
C GLN A 56 -6.04 -7.84 23.73
N GLN A 57 -7.28 -8.31 23.52
CA GLN A 57 -7.95 -9.26 24.42
C GLN A 57 -7.19 -10.59 24.51
N GLU A 58 -6.57 -11.03 23.41
CA GLU A 58 -5.69 -12.21 23.35
C GLU A 58 -4.32 -11.95 24.02
N ASN A 59 -4.06 -10.74 24.50
CA ASN A 59 -2.79 -10.30 25.13
C ASN A 59 -1.55 -10.63 24.30
N ARG A 60 -1.66 -10.51 22.99
CA ARG A 60 -0.58 -10.77 22.01
C ARG A 60 -0.28 -9.54 21.18
N ARG A 61 0.82 -9.58 20.45
CA ARG A 61 1.13 -8.57 19.41
C ARG A 61 0.64 -9.06 18.04
N PRO A 62 0.31 -8.10 17.16
CA PRO A 62 0.05 -8.44 15.77
C PRO A 62 1.26 -9.15 15.14
N VAL A 63 1.00 -10.15 14.33
CA VAL A 63 1.97 -10.83 13.47
C VAL A 63 1.56 -10.64 12.01
N ALA A 64 2.33 -11.14 11.05
CA ALA A 64 1.92 -11.17 9.65
C ALA A 64 0.77 -12.18 9.49
N GLU A 65 -0.46 -11.70 9.57
CA GLU A 65 -1.67 -12.52 9.53
C GLU A 65 -2.83 -11.78 8.87
N THR A 66 -3.86 -12.53 8.46
CA THR A 66 -5.12 -11.98 7.98
C THR A 66 -6.25 -12.42 8.89
N LEU A 67 -7.00 -11.46 9.41
CA LEU A 67 -8.18 -11.69 10.25
C LEU A 67 -9.45 -11.34 9.47
N ALA A 68 -10.45 -12.23 9.54
CA ALA A 68 -11.78 -11.96 9.03
C ALA A 68 -12.66 -11.39 10.16
N ILE A 69 -13.17 -10.19 9.97
CA ILE A 69 -14.04 -9.48 10.93
C ILE A 69 -15.41 -9.26 10.28
N ALA A 70 -16.46 -9.76 10.93
CA ALA A 70 -17.82 -9.49 10.51
C ALA A 70 -18.28 -8.14 11.08
N PHE A 71 -18.65 -7.20 10.19
CA PHE A 71 -19.16 -5.89 10.57
C PHE A 71 -20.12 -5.33 9.51
N ALA A 72 -21.25 -4.76 9.93
CA ALA A 72 -22.26 -4.13 9.06
C ALA A 72 -22.66 -4.96 7.83
N HIS A 73 -22.95 -6.26 8.03
CA HIS A 73 -23.28 -7.25 6.99
C HIS A 73 -22.15 -7.56 5.97
N HIS A 74 -20.93 -7.08 6.22
CA HIS A 74 -19.73 -7.40 5.45
C HIS A 74 -18.80 -8.30 6.24
N THR A 75 -18.09 -9.18 5.54
CA THR A 75 -16.91 -9.86 6.08
C THR A 75 -15.68 -9.14 5.56
N VAL A 76 -15.04 -8.38 6.45
CA VAL A 76 -13.86 -7.57 6.12
C VAL A 76 -12.61 -8.39 6.38
N GLN A 77 -11.75 -8.53 5.37
CA GLN A 77 -10.43 -9.14 5.54
C GLN A 77 -9.44 -8.07 5.96
N ILE A 78 -8.79 -8.28 7.10
CA ILE A 78 -7.80 -7.34 7.65
C ILE A 78 -6.45 -8.03 7.65
N HIS A 79 -5.57 -7.54 6.80
CA HIS A 79 -4.19 -8.01 6.72
C HIS A 79 -3.28 -7.14 7.57
N PHE A 80 -2.54 -7.78 8.47
CA PHE A 80 -1.50 -7.17 9.29
C PHE A 80 -0.13 -7.44 8.68
N GLN A 81 0.58 -6.40 8.30
CA GLN A 81 1.92 -6.47 7.76
C GLN A 81 2.91 -5.75 8.68
N PRO A 82 3.75 -6.47 9.46
CA PRO A 82 4.81 -5.85 10.24
C PRO A 82 5.86 -5.20 9.31
N TRP A 83 6.31 -3.99 9.65
CA TRP A 83 7.34 -3.29 8.86
C TRP A 83 8.70 -4.01 8.89
N ALA A 84 8.99 -4.74 9.96
CA ALA A 84 10.18 -5.58 10.07
C ALA A 84 10.28 -6.66 8.97
N GLY A 85 9.16 -7.02 8.34
CA GLY A 85 9.09 -7.94 7.20
C GLY A 85 9.23 -7.28 5.83
N LEU A 86 9.39 -5.95 5.77
CA LEU A 86 9.51 -5.18 4.53
C LEU A 86 10.92 -4.63 4.35
N VAL A 87 11.23 -4.25 3.12
CA VAL A 87 12.52 -3.64 2.77
C VAL A 87 12.48 -2.15 3.12
N ASN A 88 13.35 -1.74 4.06
CA ASN A 88 13.48 -0.33 4.41
C ASN A 88 14.29 0.42 3.36
N ILE A 89 13.65 1.35 2.65
CA ILE A 89 14.29 2.12 1.57
C ILE A 89 15.51 2.91 2.06
N ASN A 90 15.49 3.39 3.31
CA ASN A 90 16.56 4.17 3.90
C ASN A 90 17.77 3.35 4.35
N GLN A 91 17.65 2.01 4.45
CA GLN A 91 18.69 1.16 5.04
C GLN A 91 19.10 -0.04 4.17
N ALA A 92 18.23 -0.50 3.27
CA ALA A 92 18.46 -1.69 2.47
C ALA A 92 19.75 -1.59 1.65
N PRO A 93 20.62 -2.63 1.70
CA PRO A 93 21.86 -2.68 0.92
C PRO A 93 21.62 -3.11 -0.54
N VAL A 94 22.64 -2.95 -1.38
CA VAL A 94 22.58 -3.30 -2.81
C VAL A 94 22.08 -4.73 -3.07
N PRO A 95 22.52 -5.79 -2.35
CA PRO A 95 22.01 -7.15 -2.58
C PRO A 95 20.49 -7.27 -2.39
N THR A 96 19.92 -6.63 -1.37
CA THR A 96 18.46 -6.60 -1.13
C THR A 96 17.72 -5.95 -2.28
N TRP A 97 18.18 -4.78 -2.73
CA TRP A 97 17.59 -4.09 -3.87
C TRP A 97 17.67 -4.90 -5.16
N LYS A 98 18.82 -5.53 -5.41
CA LYS A 98 19.00 -6.40 -6.58
C LYS A 98 18.01 -7.56 -6.57
N ALA A 99 17.88 -8.27 -5.45
CA ALA A 99 16.93 -9.37 -5.29
C ALA A 99 15.49 -8.93 -5.51
N LEU A 100 15.10 -7.78 -4.93
CA LEU A 100 13.75 -7.22 -5.07
C LEU A 100 13.46 -6.78 -6.51
N LEU A 101 14.40 -6.09 -7.18
CA LEU A 101 14.24 -5.62 -8.56
C LEU A 101 14.13 -6.78 -9.56
N GLN A 102 14.87 -7.87 -9.34
CA GLN A 102 14.74 -9.06 -10.17
C GLN A 102 13.45 -9.82 -9.89
N GLY A 103 13.11 -9.99 -8.61
CA GLY A 103 11.95 -10.79 -8.23
C GLY A 103 10.62 -10.10 -8.48
N ALA A 104 10.46 -8.87 -8.04
CA ALA A 104 9.20 -8.13 -8.16
C ALA A 104 9.05 -7.43 -9.50
N ALA A 105 10.12 -6.78 -10.01
CA ALA A 105 10.05 -6.01 -11.26
C ALA A 105 10.52 -6.78 -12.49
N GLY A 106 11.00 -8.03 -12.35
CA GLY A 106 11.42 -8.88 -13.46
C GLY A 106 12.63 -8.36 -14.23
N LEU A 107 13.45 -7.47 -13.65
CA LEU A 107 14.61 -6.91 -14.32
C LEU A 107 15.71 -7.97 -14.47
N SER A 108 16.50 -7.87 -15.55
CA SER A 108 17.69 -8.69 -15.72
C SER A 108 18.72 -8.43 -14.59
N ALA A 109 19.60 -9.39 -14.31
CA ALA A 109 20.61 -9.26 -13.27
C ALA A 109 21.52 -8.03 -13.42
N GLN A 110 21.81 -7.65 -14.66
CA GLN A 110 22.61 -6.45 -14.97
C GLN A 110 21.84 -5.16 -14.70
N GLN A 111 20.59 -5.06 -15.18
CA GLN A 111 19.73 -3.89 -14.96
C GLN A 111 19.43 -3.69 -13.47
N ALA A 112 19.04 -4.78 -12.77
CA ALA A 112 18.77 -4.76 -11.35
C ALA A 112 20.02 -4.36 -10.54
N GLY A 113 21.20 -4.84 -10.91
CA GLY A 113 22.45 -4.47 -10.26
C GLY A 113 22.78 -2.99 -10.44
N ALA A 114 22.68 -2.46 -11.66
CA ALA A 114 22.92 -1.06 -11.95
C ALA A 114 21.94 -0.14 -11.21
N LEU A 115 20.63 -0.47 -11.27
CA LEU A 115 19.61 0.33 -10.59
C LEU A 115 19.73 0.26 -9.06
N ALA A 116 20.05 -0.91 -8.50
CA ALA A 116 20.29 -1.07 -7.06
C ALA A 116 21.47 -0.20 -6.58
N GLN A 117 22.55 -0.12 -7.35
CA GLN A 117 23.66 0.77 -7.05
C GLN A 117 23.25 2.24 -7.13
N THR A 118 22.47 2.63 -8.15
CA THR A 118 21.95 4.00 -8.29
C THR A 118 21.06 4.36 -7.10
N ILE A 119 20.16 3.48 -6.66
CA ILE A 119 19.31 3.71 -5.48
C ILE A 119 20.18 4.00 -4.25
N VAL A 120 21.16 3.14 -3.97
CA VAL A 120 22.00 3.27 -2.79
C VAL A 120 22.90 4.52 -2.88
N SER A 121 23.50 4.82 -4.03
CA SER A 121 24.34 6.00 -4.21
C SER A 121 23.54 7.30 -4.08
N THR A 122 22.33 7.38 -4.67
CA THR A 122 21.44 8.54 -4.53
C THR A 122 21.08 8.76 -3.06
N ARG A 123 20.73 7.69 -2.34
CA ARG A 123 20.44 7.76 -0.91
C ARG A 123 21.62 8.28 -0.10
N GLU A 124 22.82 7.79 -0.34
CA GLU A 124 24.02 8.23 0.38
C GLU A 124 24.38 9.69 0.06
N GLN A 125 24.19 10.11 -1.19
CA GLN A 125 24.36 11.50 -1.58
C GLN A 125 23.38 12.42 -0.84
N MET A 126 22.07 12.06 -0.82
CA MET A 126 21.06 12.83 -0.08
C MET A 126 21.39 12.89 1.42
N ARG A 127 21.87 11.79 2.00
CA ARG A 127 22.28 11.75 3.41
C ARG A 127 23.46 12.71 3.68
N GLN A 128 24.41 12.83 2.78
CA GLN A 128 25.54 13.77 2.91
C GLN A 128 25.08 15.22 2.77
N GLU A 129 24.18 15.52 1.84
CA GLU A 129 23.63 16.86 1.63
C GLU A 129 22.74 17.29 2.81
N GLN A 130 21.99 16.37 3.40
CA GLN A 130 21.09 16.58 4.53
C GLN A 130 21.78 16.40 5.91
N ALA A 131 23.08 16.12 5.96
CA ALA A 131 23.81 15.84 7.20
C ALA A 131 23.70 16.94 8.29
N ARG A 132 23.18 18.12 7.93
CA ARG A 132 22.87 19.23 8.84
C ARG A 132 21.42 19.23 9.38
N ALA A 133 20.52 18.45 8.76
CA ALA A 133 19.14 18.25 9.21
C ALA A 133 19.02 16.80 9.69
N PHE A 134 18.58 16.57 10.92
CA PHE A 134 18.42 15.26 11.56
C PHE A 134 17.32 14.38 10.91
N SER A 135 17.15 14.44 9.60
CA SER A 135 16.11 13.73 8.85
C SER A 135 16.70 12.58 8.03
N GLN A 136 15.89 11.54 7.85
CA GLN A 136 16.21 10.44 6.94
C GLN A 136 16.16 10.92 5.49
N PRO A 137 16.93 10.33 4.56
CA PRO A 137 16.96 10.73 3.14
C PRO A 137 15.58 10.72 2.48
N TRP A 138 14.74 9.71 2.79
CA TRP A 138 13.39 9.56 2.26
C TRP A 138 12.39 9.44 3.40
N GLU A 139 11.38 10.30 3.39
CA GLU A 139 10.31 10.31 4.39
C GLU A 139 9.18 9.34 4.03
N ALA A 140 8.92 9.18 2.75
CA ALA A 140 7.87 8.35 2.20
C ALA A 140 8.39 7.38 1.13
N VAL A 141 7.71 6.24 0.94
CA VAL A 141 8.11 5.24 -0.07
C VAL A 141 8.13 5.84 -1.48
N GLN A 142 7.27 6.83 -1.76
CA GLN A 142 7.20 7.53 -3.05
C GLN A 142 8.47 8.32 -3.38
N ASP A 143 9.23 8.72 -2.37
CA ASP A 143 10.43 9.55 -2.57
C ASP A 143 11.50 8.82 -3.38
N ILE A 144 11.45 7.48 -3.41
CA ILE A 144 12.33 6.66 -4.24
C ILE A 144 12.16 6.94 -5.76
N LEU A 145 11.04 7.53 -6.19
CA LEU A 145 10.83 7.96 -7.57
C LEU A 145 11.79 9.07 -8.02
N GLN A 146 12.47 9.73 -7.09
CA GLN A 146 13.53 10.70 -7.38
C GLN A 146 14.81 10.03 -7.90
N VAL A 147 14.92 8.69 -7.77
CA VAL A 147 16.10 7.93 -8.21
C VAL A 147 16.11 7.85 -9.74
N PRO A 148 17.21 8.30 -10.41
CA PRO A 148 17.33 8.20 -11.85
C PRO A 148 17.21 6.75 -12.34
N GLY A 149 16.37 6.53 -13.37
CA GLY A 149 16.14 5.22 -13.95
C GLY A 149 15.08 4.36 -13.25
N LEU A 150 14.51 4.79 -12.12
CA LEU A 150 13.38 4.13 -11.50
C LEU A 150 12.07 4.65 -12.10
N GLY A 151 11.48 3.91 -13.04
CA GLY A 151 10.19 4.26 -13.64
C GLY A 151 9.00 3.95 -12.72
N TYR A 152 7.89 4.66 -12.93
CA TYR A 152 6.66 4.47 -12.15
C TYR A 152 6.14 3.02 -12.21
N GLY A 153 6.22 2.35 -13.38
CA GLY A 153 5.82 0.94 -13.52
C GLY A 153 6.62 0.00 -12.60
N THR A 154 7.94 0.21 -12.52
CA THR A 154 8.81 -0.53 -11.59
C THR A 154 8.45 -0.22 -10.14
N TYR A 155 8.25 1.05 -9.81
CA TYR A 155 7.85 1.48 -8.47
C TYR A 155 6.57 0.78 -7.98
N ILE A 156 5.53 0.71 -8.79
CA ILE A 156 4.25 0.06 -8.42
C ILE A 156 4.46 -1.43 -8.07
N GLN A 157 5.36 -2.12 -8.78
CA GLN A 157 5.68 -3.52 -8.51
C GLN A 157 6.48 -3.70 -7.21
N LEU A 158 7.30 -2.72 -6.84
CA LEU A 158 8.11 -2.75 -5.62
C LEU A 158 7.34 -2.29 -4.38
N GLN A 159 6.40 -1.35 -4.54
CA GLN A 159 5.70 -0.67 -3.45
C GLN A 159 5.15 -1.60 -2.35
N PRO A 160 4.55 -2.77 -2.65
CA PRO A 160 4.03 -3.67 -1.61
C PRO A 160 5.09 -4.21 -0.65
N TYR A 161 6.36 -4.20 -1.05
CA TYR A 161 7.49 -4.76 -0.31
C TYR A 161 8.35 -3.71 0.38
N LEU A 162 7.99 -2.41 0.24
CA LEU A 162 8.81 -1.29 0.71
C LEU A 162 8.20 -0.60 1.93
N VAL A 163 9.09 -0.04 2.74
CA VAL A 163 8.75 0.83 3.85
C VAL A 163 9.79 1.95 4.00
N ALA A 164 9.34 3.13 4.43
CA ALA A 164 10.21 4.22 4.85
C ALA A 164 10.21 4.28 6.38
N SER A 165 11.33 3.94 7.01
CA SER A 165 11.46 3.94 8.47
C SER A 165 12.77 4.58 8.89
N GLU A 166 12.73 5.36 9.98
CA GLU A 166 13.92 5.94 10.61
C GLU A 166 14.80 4.88 11.28
N LYS A 167 14.19 3.75 11.63
CA LYS A 167 14.89 2.70 12.34
C LYS A 167 15.90 1.98 11.45
N ASN A 168 17.05 1.65 12.04
CA ASN A 168 18.17 1.02 11.35
C ASN A 168 17.92 -0.49 11.14
N THR A 169 16.95 -0.81 10.27
CA THR A 169 16.66 -2.20 9.86
C THR A 169 17.21 -2.44 8.46
N ARG A 170 18.43 -2.99 8.39
CA ARG A 170 19.09 -3.37 7.12
C ARG A 170 18.59 -4.71 6.58
N THR A 171 18.01 -5.51 7.43
CA THR A 171 17.62 -6.90 7.17
C THR A 171 16.11 -7.07 7.29
N VAL A 172 15.59 -8.10 6.64
CA VAL A 172 14.17 -8.43 6.59
C VAL A 172 13.88 -9.59 7.55
N GLY A 173 12.86 -9.44 8.39
CA GLY A 173 12.46 -10.47 9.36
C GLY A 173 11.76 -11.65 8.69
N GLN A 174 12.30 -12.85 8.85
CA GLN A 174 11.78 -14.08 8.22
C GLN A 174 10.29 -14.32 8.56
N ASN A 175 9.92 -14.14 9.82
CA ASN A 175 8.56 -14.44 10.31
C ASN A 175 7.54 -13.35 9.97
N ALA A 176 7.99 -12.23 9.42
CA ALA A 176 7.18 -11.06 9.15
C ALA A 176 7.10 -10.73 7.65
N ALA A 177 7.97 -11.29 6.83
CA ALA A 177 8.07 -10.95 5.42
C ALA A 177 7.05 -11.70 4.56
N PRO A 178 6.55 -11.05 3.48
CA PRO A 178 5.77 -11.72 2.46
C PRO A 178 6.53 -12.93 1.87
N PRO A 179 5.84 -14.06 1.57
CA PRO A 179 6.48 -15.27 1.09
C PRO A 179 7.29 -15.10 -0.21
N GLU A 180 6.79 -14.22 -1.11
CA GLU A 180 7.47 -13.90 -2.37
C GLU A 180 8.81 -13.21 -2.10
N LEU A 181 8.81 -12.21 -1.23
CA LEU A 181 10.03 -11.46 -0.85
C LEU A 181 11.07 -12.41 -0.25
N LEU A 182 10.63 -13.31 0.64
CA LEU A 182 11.53 -14.32 1.23
C LEU A 182 12.17 -15.20 0.17
N ARG A 183 11.40 -15.71 -0.80
CA ARG A 183 11.93 -16.54 -1.89
C ARG A 183 13.01 -15.82 -2.69
N TRP A 184 12.79 -14.53 -3.02
CA TRP A 184 13.77 -13.74 -3.78
C TRP A 184 15.05 -13.48 -2.97
N LEU A 185 14.90 -13.14 -1.69
CA LEU A 185 16.04 -12.91 -0.81
C LEU A 185 16.80 -14.20 -0.54
N GLN A 186 16.14 -15.33 -0.28
CA GLN A 186 16.79 -16.63 -0.07
C GLN A 186 17.62 -17.05 -1.28
N ALA A 187 17.15 -16.75 -2.49
CA ALA A 187 17.86 -17.11 -3.73
C ALA A 187 19.09 -16.23 -4.00
N GLN A 188 19.11 -14.96 -3.54
CA GLN A 188 20.10 -13.98 -4.00
C GLN A 188 20.87 -13.27 -2.89
N ALA A 189 20.28 -13.15 -1.70
CA ALA A 189 20.83 -12.40 -0.57
C ALA A 189 20.40 -13.01 0.78
N PRO A 190 20.66 -14.29 1.05
CA PRO A 190 20.19 -14.97 2.26
C PRO A 190 20.71 -14.32 3.55
N GLU A 191 21.85 -13.66 3.51
CA GLU A 191 22.45 -12.92 4.63
C GLU A 191 21.62 -11.69 5.03
N GLN A 192 20.66 -11.27 4.21
CA GLN A 192 19.75 -10.16 4.48
C GLN A 192 18.46 -10.59 5.19
N ILE A 193 18.33 -11.89 5.50
CA ILE A 193 17.19 -12.44 6.23
C ILE A 193 17.63 -12.73 7.67
N HIS A 194 16.88 -12.20 8.63
CA HIS A 194 17.07 -12.51 10.04
C HIS A 194 15.89 -13.32 10.59
N ALA A 195 16.19 -14.36 11.38
CA ALA A 195 15.17 -15.24 11.99
C ALA A 195 14.24 -14.49 12.95
N SER A 196 14.77 -13.51 13.69
CA SER A 196 13.98 -12.65 14.58
C SER A 196 14.46 -11.21 14.45
N VAL A 197 13.77 -10.41 13.64
CA VAL A 197 13.89 -8.95 13.77
C VAL A 197 12.97 -8.53 14.89
N ASP A 198 13.48 -7.75 15.84
CA ASP A 198 12.64 -7.15 16.88
C ASP A 198 11.58 -6.32 16.15
N ASN A 199 10.33 -6.75 16.30
CA ASN A 199 9.23 -6.07 15.64
C ASN A 199 9.06 -4.73 16.34
N ASP A 200 9.56 -3.67 15.70
CA ASP A 200 9.60 -2.29 16.18
C ASP A 200 8.24 -1.72 16.61
N GLY A 201 7.21 -2.56 16.58
CA GLY A 201 5.84 -2.16 16.87
C GLY A 201 5.20 -1.37 15.72
N LEU A 202 5.84 -1.30 14.54
CA LEU A 202 5.26 -0.63 13.38
C LEU A 202 4.63 -1.64 12.43
N TYR A 203 3.42 -1.34 12.00
CA TYR A 203 2.62 -2.20 11.13
C TYR A 203 1.90 -1.39 10.06
N THR A 204 1.60 -2.04 8.97
CA THR A 204 0.58 -1.62 8.01
C THR A 204 -0.62 -2.54 8.18
N LEU A 205 -1.81 -1.97 8.35
CA LEU A 205 -3.09 -2.67 8.30
C LEU A 205 -3.76 -2.37 6.97
N GLU A 206 -4.24 -3.41 6.31
CA GLU A 206 -5.04 -3.27 5.10
C GLU A 206 -6.37 -3.98 5.28
N ALA A 207 -7.48 -3.23 5.26
CA ALA A 207 -8.84 -3.77 5.27
C ALA A 207 -9.39 -3.80 3.85
N SER A 208 -9.95 -4.93 3.45
CA SER A 208 -10.60 -5.13 2.15
C SER A 208 -12.09 -5.34 2.36
N VAL A 209 -12.90 -4.40 1.84
CA VAL A 209 -14.37 -4.41 1.91
C VAL A 209 -14.93 -4.62 0.51
N SER A 210 -15.61 -5.75 0.28
CA SER A 210 -16.17 -6.09 -1.02
C SER A 210 -17.57 -5.48 -1.20
N PHE A 211 -17.82 -4.95 -2.40
CA PHE A 211 -19.11 -4.50 -2.91
C PHE A 211 -19.44 -5.25 -4.21
N PRO A 212 -20.69 -5.24 -4.69
CA PRO A 212 -21.06 -5.91 -5.94
C PRO A 212 -20.23 -5.47 -7.16
N ASP A 213 -19.85 -4.20 -7.21
CA ASP A 213 -19.17 -3.57 -8.36
C ASP A 213 -17.67 -3.40 -8.16
N GLY A 214 -17.11 -3.86 -7.04
CA GLY A 214 -15.68 -3.70 -6.75
C GLY A 214 -15.33 -3.87 -5.28
N MET A 215 -14.17 -3.34 -4.89
CA MET A 215 -13.64 -3.47 -3.54
C MET A 215 -13.03 -2.14 -3.09
N VAL A 216 -13.28 -1.78 -1.84
CA VAL A 216 -12.56 -0.69 -1.16
C VAL A 216 -11.44 -1.28 -0.32
N ARG A 217 -10.21 -0.79 -0.55
CA ARG A 217 -9.08 -1.08 0.31
C ARG A 217 -8.77 0.14 1.15
N VAL A 218 -8.73 -0.06 2.45
CA VAL A 218 -8.34 0.94 3.44
C VAL A 218 -6.99 0.54 4.02
N LYS A 219 -6.01 1.43 3.94
CA LYS A 219 -4.69 1.18 4.49
C LYS A 219 -4.41 2.15 5.64
N ARG A 220 -3.91 1.62 6.76
CA ARG A 220 -3.52 2.37 7.94
C ARG A 220 -2.12 1.97 8.38
N HIS A 221 -1.32 2.95 8.80
CA HIS A 221 -0.10 2.69 9.54
C HIS A 221 -0.39 2.74 11.04
N LEU A 222 0.20 1.82 11.78
CA LEU A 222 -0.02 1.58 13.19
C LEU A 222 1.32 1.51 13.91
N ALA A 223 1.43 2.22 15.04
CA ALA A 223 2.49 2.00 16.01
C ALA A 223 1.92 1.29 17.26
N TRP A 224 2.45 0.09 17.55
CA TRP A 224 2.10 -0.67 18.74
C TRP A 224 3.07 -0.33 19.86
N GLN A 225 2.59 0.21 20.98
CA GLN A 225 3.40 0.69 22.10
C GLN A 225 3.42 -0.32 23.24
N LYS A 226 4.61 -0.53 23.85
CA LYS A 226 4.75 -1.40 25.03
C LYS A 226 4.13 -0.81 26.30
N HIS A 227 4.17 0.53 26.41
CA HIS A 227 3.67 1.28 27.56
C HIS A 227 2.86 2.48 27.04
N PRO A 228 1.55 2.31 26.85
CA PRO A 228 0.73 3.38 26.30
C PRO A 228 0.50 4.49 27.32
N ALA A 229 0.78 5.72 26.93
CA ALA A 229 0.41 6.89 27.74
C ALA A 229 -1.11 7.14 27.80
N THR A 230 -1.87 6.59 26.85
CA THR A 230 -3.30 6.82 26.65
C THR A 230 -4.20 5.64 27.02
N GLY A 231 -3.65 4.56 27.59
CA GLY A 231 -4.39 3.33 27.90
C GLY A 231 -4.61 2.39 26.71
N LEU A 232 -4.49 2.84 25.46
CA LEU A 232 -4.52 1.98 24.27
C LEU A 232 -3.09 1.60 23.87
N PRO A 233 -2.81 0.31 23.59
CA PRO A 233 -1.47 -0.15 23.24
C PRO A 233 -1.07 0.22 21.81
N TRP A 234 -1.88 0.98 21.07
CA TRP A 234 -1.58 1.39 19.71
C TRP A 234 -1.91 2.84 19.42
N VAL A 235 -1.24 3.38 18.39
CA VAL A 235 -1.53 4.69 17.79
C VAL A 235 -1.65 4.49 16.28
N LEU A 236 -2.74 4.98 15.69
CA LEU A 236 -2.91 5.03 14.24
C LEU A 236 -2.25 6.29 13.69
N LEU A 237 -1.37 6.13 12.68
CA LEU A 237 -0.54 7.22 12.17
C LEU A 237 -1.14 7.86 10.92
N ALA A 238 -1.40 7.08 9.86
CA ALA A 238 -1.87 7.58 8.58
C ALA A 238 -2.99 6.69 8.03
N SER A 239 -3.84 7.27 7.15
CA SER A 239 -4.92 6.55 6.48
C SER A 239 -4.96 6.89 5.00
N THR A 240 -5.17 5.87 4.17
CA THR A 240 -5.53 6.01 2.76
C THR A 240 -6.64 5.03 2.43
N ALA A 241 -7.56 5.43 1.53
CA ALA A 241 -8.58 4.55 0.99
C ALA A 241 -8.57 4.63 -0.53
N ALA A 242 -8.74 3.50 -1.20
CA ALA A 242 -8.79 3.41 -2.65
C ALA A 242 -9.90 2.46 -3.11
N TRP A 243 -10.57 2.83 -4.20
CA TRP A 243 -11.52 1.98 -4.91
C TRP A 243 -10.80 1.14 -5.96
N HIS A 244 -11.10 -0.15 -6.00
CA HIS A 244 -10.62 -1.08 -7.02
C HIS A 244 -11.84 -1.69 -7.71
N PRO A 245 -12.11 -1.37 -8.99
CA PRO A 245 -13.16 -2.02 -9.78
C PRO A 245 -12.80 -3.50 -9.99
N GLN A 246 -13.84 -4.34 -10.13
CA GLN A 246 -13.67 -5.74 -10.52
C GLN A 246 -13.54 -5.88 -12.03
#